data_a760a97b1e9031be8c7fce1bc506e4e1
#
_entry.id   a760a97b1e9031be8c7fce1bc506e4e1
#
_cell.length_a   1.000
_cell.length_b   1.000
_cell.length_c   1.000
_cell.angle_alpha   90.00
_cell.angle_beta   90.00
_cell.angle_gamma   90.00
#
_symmetry.space_group_name_H-M   'P 1'
#
loop_
_entity.id
_entity.type
_entity.pdbx_description
1 polymer ?
#
loop_
_entity_poly.entity_id
_entity_poly.type
_entity_poly.pdbx_seq_one_letter_code
_entity_poly.pdbx_strand_id
1 'polypeptide(L)'
;MLCKDVMYEIEKEYPLNYALSWDNVGLLVGRDDKEVKRIYIALDATDEVIDEAVRTGADMLITHHPMIFSPIKRIHNLDFVGERILKLIQNDISYYAMHTNYDVLGMADLSGDKMNMKNAEILEVTAEGDIGKEYEPEGIGRVSDLETPMTLRECCEDVKSAFHLGAVKVFGNLEEKVKRIAICPGSGKSVIQAALDKNADVLITGDIGHHEGIEAVAQGLAIIDGGHYGIEHIFIEDMRQYLEKHLSEVEIVAAPISHPFLIV
;
A
#
# COMPACT_ATOMS: atom_id res chain seq x y z
N MET A 1 -19.19 15.14 11.30
CA MET A 1 -18.04 14.66 12.09
C MET A 1 -16.88 15.60 11.85
N LEU A 2 -15.98 15.87 12.83
CA LEU A 2 -14.79 16.70 12.57
C LEU A 2 -13.67 15.87 11.93
N CYS A 3 -12.77 16.54 11.21
CA CYS A 3 -11.62 15.88 10.57
C CYS A 3 -10.76 15.10 11.60
N LYS A 4 -10.49 15.68 12.77
CA LYS A 4 -9.80 14.99 13.86
C LYS A 4 -10.49 13.72 14.36
N ASP A 5 -11.82 13.64 14.28
CA ASP A 5 -12.58 12.46 14.69
C ASP A 5 -12.40 11.33 13.66
N VAL A 6 -12.33 11.69 12.37
CA VAL A 6 -12.00 10.75 11.29
C VAL A 6 -10.59 10.21 11.47
N MET A 7 -9.62 11.10 11.70
CA MET A 7 -8.23 10.70 11.96
C MET A 7 -8.13 9.76 13.17
N TYR A 8 -8.83 10.08 14.25
CA TYR A 8 -8.83 9.25 15.45
C TYR A 8 -9.38 7.84 15.19
N GLU A 9 -10.44 7.70 14.38
CA GLU A 9 -10.96 6.39 14.00
C GLU A 9 -9.94 5.59 13.18
N ILE A 10 -9.26 6.23 12.22
CA ILE A 10 -8.20 5.59 11.43
C ILE A 10 -7.03 5.16 12.33
N GLU A 11 -6.57 6.05 13.19
CA GLU A 11 -5.39 5.85 14.03
C GLU A 11 -5.60 4.84 15.18
N LYS A 12 -6.85 4.45 15.48
CA LYS A 12 -7.12 3.32 16.37
C LYS A 12 -6.66 1.98 15.79
N GLU A 13 -6.87 1.78 14.49
CA GLU A 13 -6.52 0.54 13.79
C GLU A 13 -5.13 0.62 13.18
N TYR A 14 -4.75 1.80 12.68
CA TYR A 14 -3.50 2.06 11.98
C TYR A 14 -2.70 3.20 12.65
N PRO A 15 -2.21 3.02 13.91
CA PRO A 15 -1.48 4.05 14.62
C PRO A 15 -0.24 4.55 13.86
N LEU A 16 0.00 5.87 13.90
CA LEU A 16 1.10 6.51 13.16
C LEU A 16 2.49 6.03 13.60
N ASN A 17 2.64 5.55 14.84
CA ASN A 17 3.91 5.05 15.36
C ASN A 17 4.38 3.72 14.75
N TYR A 18 3.54 3.05 13.96
CA TYR A 18 3.95 1.89 13.14
C TYR A 18 4.55 2.28 11.80
N ALA A 19 4.49 3.55 11.43
CA ALA A 19 5.17 4.03 10.24
C ALA A 19 6.70 3.94 10.39
N LEU A 20 7.38 3.60 9.29
CA LEU A 20 8.83 3.57 9.25
C LEU A 20 9.40 4.97 9.54
N SER A 21 10.55 5.04 10.20
CA SER A 21 11.11 6.29 10.73
C SER A 21 11.41 7.39 9.71
N TRP A 22 11.52 7.03 8.43
CA TRP A 22 11.75 7.96 7.33
C TRP A 22 10.45 8.46 6.68
N ASP A 23 9.31 7.86 7.02
CA ASP A 23 8.03 8.09 6.38
C ASP A 23 7.33 9.37 6.85
N ASN A 24 6.34 9.83 6.09
CA ASN A 24 5.56 11.03 6.38
C ASN A 24 4.07 10.73 6.27
N VAL A 25 3.47 10.31 7.36
CA VAL A 25 2.05 9.88 7.46
C VAL A 25 1.22 10.82 8.33
N GLY A 26 -0.09 10.71 8.24
CA GLY A 26 -1.04 11.52 8.99
C GLY A 26 -1.58 12.71 8.20
N LEU A 27 -2.01 13.77 8.88
CA LEU A 27 -2.51 14.99 8.26
C LEU A 27 -1.36 15.82 7.69
N LEU A 28 -1.23 15.83 6.37
CA LEU A 28 -0.11 16.50 5.68
C LEU A 28 -0.46 17.91 5.17
N VAL A 29 -1.75 18.16 4.85
CA VAL A 29 -2.24 19.47 4.39
C VAL A 29 -3.63 19.70 4.97
N GLY A 30 -3.94 20.95 5.29
CA GLY A 30 -5.27 21.35 5.77
C GLY A 30 -5.37 21.48 7.28
N ARG A 31 -6.55 21.23 7.82
CA ARG A 31 -6.86 21.45 9.24
C ARG A 31 -7.76 20.35 9.81
N ASP A 32 -7.63 20.08 11.08
CA ASP A 32 -8.31 19.00 11.80
C ASP A 32 -9.67 19.40 12.41
N ASP A 33 -9.96 20.70 12.48
CA ASP A 33 -11.10 21.28 13.17
C ASP A 33 -12.34 21.53 12.28
N LYS A 34 -12.28 21.15 11.01
CA LYS A 34 -13.39 21.30 10.06
C LYS A 34 -14.35 20.12 10.06
N GLU A 35 -15.59 20.35 9.65
CA GLU A 35 -16.57 19.30 9.41
C GLU A 35 -16.21 18.51 8.14
N VAL A 36 -16.30 17.19 8.23
CA VAL A 36 -16.13 16.24 7.12
C VAL A 36 -17.47 15.54 6.88
N LYS A 37 -18.02 15.70 5.67
CA LYS A 37 -19.21 15.04 5.17
C LYS A 37 -18.93 14.07 4.05
N ARG A 38 -17.83 14.30 3.32
CA ARG A 38 -17.40 13.45 2.20
C ARG A 38 -15.91 13.25 2.22
N ILE A 39 -15.49 11.98 2.13
CA ILE A 39 -14.10 11.56 2.00
C ILE A 39 -13.88 10.98 0.61
N TYR A 40 -12.80 11.37 -0.04
CA TYR A 40 -12.32 10.75 -1.27
C TYR A 40 -11.09 9.90 -0.98
N ILE A 41 -11.07 8.65 -1.45
CA ILE A 41 -9.98 7.69 -1.21
C ILE A 41 -9.31 7.34 -2.53
N ALA A 42 -7.99 7.38 -2.57
CA ALA A 42 -7.18 6.96 -3.72
C ALA A 42 -5.86 6.33 -3.27
N LEU A 43 -5.10 5.70 -4.17
CA LEU A 43 -3.76 5.22 -3.85
C LEU A 43 -2.76 6.39 -3.85
N ASP A 44 -2.79 7.23 -4.87
CA ASP A 44 -1.88 8.35 -5.10
C ASP A 44 -2.63 9.68 -5.16
N ALA A 45 -2.01 10.76 -4.67
CA ALA A 45 -2.52 12.12 -4.81
C ALA A 45 -2.05 12.76 -6.14
N THR A 46 -2.52 12.22 -7.28
CA THR A 46 -2.24 12.79 -8.60
C THR A 46 -3.05 14.05 -8.87
N ASP A 47 -2.77 14.75 -9.97
CA ASP A 47 -3.56 15.94 -10.37
C ASP A 47 -5.01 15.56 -10.64
N GLU A 48 -5.23 14.43 -11.32
CA GLU A 48 -6.56 13.90 -11.64
C GLU A 48 -7.34 13.52 -10.37
N VAL A 49 -6.67 12.91 -9.40
CA VAL A 49 -7.28 12.53 -8.11
C VAL A 49 -7.70 13.77 -7.32
N ILE A 50 -6.85 14.80 -7.27
CA ILE A 50 -7.16 16.05 -6.57
C ILE A 50 -8.27 16.80 -7.30
N ASP A 51 -8.27 16.83 -8.64
CA ASP A 51 -9.34 17.40 -9.44
C ASP A 51 -10.68 16.73 -9.19
N GLU A 52 -10.67 15.42 -9.09
CA GLU A 52 -11.86 14.65 -8.81
C GLU A 52 -12.37 14.86 -7.37
N ALA A 53 -11.45 14.92 -6.39
CA ALA A 53 -11.81 15.27 -5.01
C ALA A 53 -12.47 16.67 -4.92
N VAL A 54 -11.93 17.66 -5.62
CA VAL A 54 -12.53 18.99 -5.73
C VAL A 54 -13.91 18.92 -6.42
N ARG A 55 -13.99 18.24 -7.56
CA ARG A 55 -15.23 18.12 -8.36
C ARG A 55 -16.36 17.44 -7.59
N THR A 56 -16.02 16.45 -6.80
CA THR A 56 -17.01 15.72 -5.96
C THR A 56 -17.36 16.47 -4.68
N GLY A 57 -16.63 17.55 -4.36
CA GLY A 57 -16.83 18.31 -3.12
C GLY A 57 -16.38 17.53 -1.88
N ALA A 58 -15.26 16.82 -1.99
CA ALA A 58 -14.68 16.13 -0.85
C ALA A 58 -14.18 17.15 0.19
N ASP A 59 -14.42 16.84 1.46
CA ASP A 59 -13.87 17.60 2.59
C ASP A 59 -12.50 17.06 3.01
N MET A 60 -12.25 15.78 2.74
CA MET A 60 -10.99 15.11 3.07
C MET A 60 -10.58 14.18 1.92
N LEU A 61 -9.28 14.19 1.59
CA LEU A 61 -8.64 13.24 0.69
C LEU A 61 -7.75 12.32 1.52
N ILE A 62 -7.96 11.01 1.39
CA ILE A 62 -7.12 10.00 2.02
C ILE A 62 -6.40 9.22 0.93
N THR A 63 -5.07 9.13 1.02
CA THR A 63 -4.28 8.30 0.11
C THR A 63 -3.34 7.37 0.87
N HIS A 64 -2.89 6.33 0.19
CA HIS A 64 -1.81 5.49 0.68
C HIS A 64 -0.48 6.24 0.56
N HIS A 65 -0.09 6.64 -0.62
CA HIS A 65 1.17 7.33 -0.85
C HIS A 65 1.13 8.79 -0.41
N PRO A 66 2.10 9.24 0.42
CA PRO A 66 2.19 10.65 0.81
C PRO A 66 2.68 11.51 -0.35
N MET A 67 1.90 12.55 -0.71
CA MET A 67 2.31 13.54 -1.71
C MET A 67 3.54 14.34 -1.27
N ILE A 68 3.67 14.58 0.03
CA ILE A 68 4.82 15.27 0.65
C ILE A 68 5.74 14.21 1.23
N PHE A 69 6.63 13.65 0.43
CA PHE A 69 7.57 12.62 0.84
C PHE A 69 8.81 13.20 1.54
N SER A 70 9.28 14.36 1.08
CA SER A 70 10.43 15.05 1.65
C SER A 70 10.04 16.43 2.14
N PRO A 71 10.73 17.00 3.17
CA PRO A 71 10.46 18.33 3.68
C PRO A 71 10.51 19.38 2.57
N ILE A 72 9.45 20.18 2.44
CA ILE A 72 9.34 21.27 1.48
C ILE A 72 9.71 22.61 2.12
N LYS A 73 10.45 23.44 1.38
CA LYS A 73 10.88 24.75 1.86
C LYS A 73 10.01 25.90 1.35
N ARG A 74 9.24 25.68 0.29
CA ARG A 74 8.40 26.69 -0.36
C ARG A 74 7.16 26.03 -0.92
N ILE A 75 6.04 26.73 -0.87
CA ILE A 75 4.79 26.34 -1.50
C ILE A 75 4.47 27.41 -2.54
N HIS A 76 4.43 27.02 -3.81
CA HIS A 76 4.11 27.87 -4.95
C HIS A 76 3.63 27.00 -6.12
N ASN A 77 3.11 27.62 -7.15
CA ASN A 77 2.60 26.94 -8.35
C ASN A 77 3.66 26.72 -9.47
N LEU A 78 4.94 26.67 -9.11
CA LEU A 78 6.03 26.45 -10.07
C LEU A 78 6.49 24.98 -10.12
N ASP A 79 5.96 24.16 -9.23
CA ASP A 79 6.15 22.71 -9.23
C ASP A 79 4.83 22.02 -8.86
N PHE A 80 4.72 20.73 -9.25
CA PHE A 80 3.47 19.98 -9.13
C PHE A 80 3.04 19.74 -7.67
N VAL A 81 3.97 19.57 -6.72
CA VAL A 81 3.64 19.36 -5.30
C VAL A 81 3.05 20.65 -4.71
N GLY A 82 3.70 21.77 -4.96
CA GLY A 82 3.23 23.08 -4.49
C GLY A 82 1.87 23.45 -5.09
N GLU A 83 1.63 23.15 -6.37
CA GLU A 83 0.35 23.40 -7.05
C GLU A 83 -0.77 22.55 -6.42
N ARG A 84 -0.52 21.26 -6.17
CA ARG A 84 -1.45 20.34 -5.50
C ARG A 84 -1.80 20.81 -4.10
N ILE A 85 -0.79 21.22 -3.30
CA ILE A 85 -1.02 21.78 -1.95
C ILE A 85 -1.89 23.02 -2.00
N LEU A 86 -1.58 23.97 -2.90
CA LEU A 86 -2.38 25.19 -3.07
C LEU A 86 -3.83 24.85 -3.44
N LYS A 87 -4.05 23.88 -4.33
CA LYS A 87 -5.38 23.45 -4.75
C LYS A 87 -6.18 22.86 -3.61
N LEU A 88 -5.57 22.00 -2.79
CA LEU A 88 -6.21 21.43 -1.60
C LEU A 88 -6.60 22.54 -0.61
N ILE A 89 -5.69 23.48 -0.31
CA ILE A 89 -5.93 24.59 0.62
C ILE A 89 -7.04 25.52 0.09
N GLN A 90 -7.01 25.88 -1.19
CA GLN A 90 -8.02 26.76 -1.81
C GLN A 90 -9.43 26.18 -1.79
N ASN A 91 -9.54 24.85 -1.79
CA ASN A 91 -10.84 24.15 -1.74
C ASN A 91 -11.18 23.61 -0.33
N ASP A 92 -10.42 24.00 0.69
CA ASP A 92 -10.55 23.54 2.08
C ASP A 92 -10.60 22.02 2.22
N ILE A 93 -9.79 21.28 1.46
CA ILE A 93 -9.69 19.83 1.52
C ILE A 93 -8.53 19.46 2.45
N SER A 94 -8.83 18.71 3.51
CA SER A 94 -7.79 18.14 4.39
C SER A 94 -7.20 16.89 3.74
N TYR A 95 -5.89 16.80 3.68
CA TYR A 95 -5.18 15.69 3.04
C TYR A 95 -4.45 14.85 4.08
N TYR A 96 -4.77 13.56 4.10
CA TYR A 96 -4.25 12.57 5.03
C TYR A 96 -3.60 11.41 4.27
N ALA A 97 -2.43 10.97 4.70
CA ALA A 97 -1.72 9.84 4.12
C ALA A 97 -1.56 8.70 5.13
N MET A 98 -1.80 7.48 4.69
CA MET A 98 -1.58 6.23 5.44
C MET A 98 -0.63 5.37 4.60
N HIS A 99 0.64 5.37 4.91
CA HIS A 99 1.65 4.69 4.12
C HIS A 99 2.19 3.47 4.86
N THR A 100 3.42 3.51 5.34
CA THR A 100 4.04 2.34 5.94
C THR A 100 3.38 1.86 7.23
N ASN A 101 2.65 2.70 7.96
CA ASN A 101 1.80 2.24 9.06
C ASN A 101 0.66 1.33 8.58
N TYR A 102 0.09 1.61 7.40
CA TYR A 102 -0.90 0.73 6.78
C TYR A 102 -0.24 -0.48 6.15
N ASP A 103 0.97 -0.37 5.56
CA ASP A 103 1.72 -1.53 5.08
C ASP A 103 1.91 -2.59 6.15
N VAL A 104 2.22 -2.15 7.37
CA VAL A 104 2.45 -3.03 8.53
C VAL A 104 1.15 -3.65 9.03
N LEU A 105 0.10 -2.85 9.26
CA LEU A 105 -1.09 -3.26 10.01
C LEU A 105 -2.30 -3.64 9.13
N GLY A 106 -2.25 -3.37 7.84
CA GLY A 106 -3.35 -3.62 6.89
C GLY A 106 -2.88 -4.34 5.64
N MET A 107 -2.03 -3.70 4.84
CA MET A 107 -1.63 -4.17 3.50
C MET A 107 -1.00 -5.56 3.52
N ALA A 108 -0.15 -5.84 4.52
CA ALA A 108 0.54 -7.12 4.63
C ALA A 108 -0.45 -8.29 4.73
N ASP A 109 -1.41 -8.22 5.66
CA ASP A 109 -2.41 -9.27 5.83
C ASP A 109 -3.41 -9.29 4.68
N LEU A 110 -3.88 -8.14 4.22
CA LEU A 110 -4.80 -8.03 3.10
C LEU A 110 -4.24 -8.69 1.84
N SER A 111 -2.96 -8.45 1.53
CA SER A 111 -2.29 -9.06 0.37
C SER A 111 -2.09 -10.56 0.54
N GLY A 112 -1.76 -11.01 1.75
CA GLY A 112 -1.66 -12.44 2.09
C GLY A 112 -3.01 -13.15 1.94
N ASP A 113 -4.09 -12.55 2.41
CA ASP A 113 -5.45 -13.06 2.27
C ASP A 113 -5.88 -13.17 0.81
N LYS A 114 -5.54 -12.18 -0.04
CA LYS A 114 -5.76 -12.21 -1.49
C LYS A 114 -5.09 -13.42 -2.15
N MET A 115 -3.93 -13.83 -1.65
CA MET A 115 -3.20 -15.01 -2.11
C MET A 115 -3.58 -16.29 -1.35
N ASN A 116 -4.63 -16.27 -0.51
CA ASN A 116 -5.08 -17.39 0.32
C ASN A 116 -3.96 -17.99 1.21
N MET A 117 -3.03 -17.16 1.66
CA MET A 117 -1.94 -17.57 2.53
C MET A 117 -2.47 -17.96 3.91
N LYS A 118 -2.18 -19.20 4.36
CA LYS A 118 -2.61 -19.72 5.65
C LYS A 118 -1.44 -19.72 6.64
N ASN A 119 -1.72 -19.34 7.89
CA ASN A 119 -0.70 -19.28 8.95
C ASN A 119 0.55 -18.50 8.49
N ALA A 120 0.33 -17.36 7.83
CA ALA A 120 1.40 -16.55 7.29
C ALA A 120 2.26 -15.97 8.43
N GLU A 121 3.56 -16.02 8.23
CA GLU A 121 4.55 -15.35 9.08
C GLU A 121 4.83 -13.94 8.52
N ILE A 122 5.29 -13.03 9.38
CA ILE A 122 5.81 -11.73 8.95
C ILE A 122 7.06 -11.94 8.07
N LEU A 123 7.10 -11.29 6.92
CA LEU A 123 8.24 -11.37 6.02
C LEU A 123 9.44 -10.59 6.61
N GLU A 124 9.23 -9.33 6.97
CA GLU A 124 10.25 -8.47 7.60
C GLU A 124 9.65 -7.73 8.79
N VAL A 125 10.19 -7.97 9.99
CA VAL A 125 9.75 -7.29 11.22
C VAL A 125 10.27 -5.85 11.19
N THR A 126 9.34 -4.89 11.33
CA THR A 126 9.66 -3.44 11.33
C THR A 126 9.30 -2.76 12.66
N ALA A 127 8.44 -3.37 13.47
CA ALA A 127 8.09 -2.91 14.79
C ALA A 127 8.32 -4.05 15.80
N GLU A 128 9.35 -3.89 16.62
CA GLU A 128 9.54 -4.76 17.78
C GLU A 128 8.56 -4.28 18.86
N GLY A 129 7.78 -5.22 19.42
CA GLY A 129 6.86 -4.91 20.51
C GLY A 129 7.60 -4.27 21.71
N ASP A 130 6.91 -3.42 22.45
CA ASP A 130 7.43 -2.77 23.67
C ASP A 130 7.87 -3.84 24.69
N ILE A 131 9.14 -3.83 25.10
CA ILE A 131 9.70 -4.76 26.08
C ILE A 131 8.88 -4.61 27.40
N GLY A 132 8.05 -5.62 27.67
CA GLY A 132 7.25 -5.70 28.91
C GLY A 132 5.74 -5.54 28.76
N LYS A 133 5.23 -5.33 27.54
CA LYS A 133 3.82 -5.52 27.18
C LYS A 133 3.74 -6.69 26.19
N GLU A 134 2.63 -7.46 26.22
CA GLU A 134 2.29 -8.50 25.23
C GLU A 134 1.96 -7.85 23.87
N TYR A 135 2.94 -7.17 23.26
CA TYR A 135 2.85 -6.76 21.88
C TYR A 135 3.59 -7.79 21.04
N GLU A 136 2.87 -8.46 20.17
CA GLU A 136 3.47 -9.30 19.16
C GLU A 136 4.25 -8.40 18.16
N PRO A 137 5.36 -8.90 17.59
CA PRO A 137 6.09 -8.16 16.58
C PRO A 137 5.19 -7.96 15.35
N GLU A 138 5.31 -6.79 14.72
CA GLU A 138 4.62 -6.44 13.49
C GLU A 138 5.62 -6.09 12.39
N GLY A 139 5.17 -6.15 11.12
CA GLY A 139 6.06 -5.84 10.01
C GLY A 139 5.41 -5.99 8.64
N ILE A 140 6.20 -5.67 7.64
CA ILE A 140 5.78 -5.64 6.24
C ILE A 140 5.83 -7.01 5.59
N GLY A 141 4.89 -7.24 4.67
CA GLY A 141 4.78 -8.47 3.89
C GLY A 141 4.45 -9.71 4.72
N ARG A 142 4.13 -10.77 4.01
CA ARG A 142 3.80 -12.08 4.61
C ARG A 142 4.50 -13.20 3.84
N VAL A 143 4.79 -14.32 4.53
CA VAL A 143 5.36 -15.52 3.93
C VAL A 143 4.65 -16.75 4.48
N SER A 144 4.30 -17.70 3.62
CA SER A 144 3.71 -18.97 4.04
C SER A 144 3.96 -20.10 3.04
N ASP A 145 3.73 -21.33 3.49
CA ASP A 145 3.74 -22.49 2.62
C ASP A 145 2.36 -22.68 1.96
N LEU A 146 2.35 -22.93 0.66
CA LEU A 146 1.16 -23.39 -0.05
C LEU A 146 0.77 -24.81 0.41
N GLU A 147 -0.53 -25.10 0.52
CA GLU A 147 -1.01 -26.44 0.82
C GLU A 147 -0.55 -27.46 -0.25
N THR A 148 -0.54 -27.04 -1.50
CA THR A 148 -0.08 -27.83 -2.64
C THR A 148 0.89 -27.03 -3.48
N PRO A 149 2.10 -27.56 -3.76
CA PRO A 149 3.05 -26.88 -4.65
C PRO A 149 2.48 -26.70 -6.04
N MET A 150 2.68 -25.54 -6.64
CA MET A 150 2.28 -25.19 -8.00
C MET A 150 3.49 -24.78 -8.84
N THR A 151 3.33 -24.64 -10.15
CA THR A 151 4.38 -24.04 -11.00
C THR A 151 4.42 -22.53 -10.80
N LEU A 152 5.57 -21.90 -11.06
CA LEU A 152 5.66 -20.43 -11.08
C LEU A 152 4.66 -19.81 -12.05
N ARG A 153 4.37 -20.48 -13.17
CA ARG A 153 3.34 -20.09 -14.13
C ARG A 153 1.95 -20.06 -13.51
N GLU A 154 1.54 -21.11 -12.79
CA GLU A 154 0.27 -21.15 -12.06
C GLU A 154 0.20 -20.06 -11.01
N CYS A 155 1.27 -19.83 -10.27
CA CYS A 155 1.36 -18.72 -9.30
C CYS A 155 1.17 -17.35 -9.97
N CYS A 156 1.74 -17.12 -11.17
CA CYS A 156 1.50 -15.88 -11.93
C CYS A 156 0.03 -15.69 -12.30
N GLU A 157 -0.67 -16.76 -12.67
CA GLU A 157 -2.11 -16.67 -12.98
C GLU A 157 -2.92 -16.37 -11.72
N ASP A 158 -2.56 -16.96 -10.57
CA ASP A 158 -3.21 -16.67 -9.30
C ASP A 158 -3.00 -15.20 -8.90
N VAL A 159 -1.78 -14.66 -9.03
CA VAL A 159 -1.49 -13.24 -8.78
C VAL A 159 -2.33 -12.33 -9.70
N LYS A 160 -2.36 -12.63 -11.01
CA LYS A 160 -3.18 -11.84 -11.94
C LYS A 160 -4.67 -11.87 -11.57
N SER A 161 -5.16 -13.01 -11.16
CA SER A 161 -6.56 -13.17 -10.75
C SER A 161 -6.85 -12.42 -9.44
N ALA A 162 -6.00 -12.58 -8.43
CA ALA A 162 -6.18 -11.99 -7.10
C ALA A 162 -6.17 -10.46 -7.11
N PHE A 163 -5.31 -9.87 -7.95
CA PHE A 163 -5.13 -8.42 -8.06
C PHE A 163 -5.70 -7.82 -9.35
N HIS A 164 -6.46 -8.58 -10.14
CA HIS A 164 -7.09 -8.14 -11.39
C HIS A 164 -6.10 -7.55 -12.42
N LEU A 165 -4.93 -8.17 -12.56
CA LEU A 165 -3.86 -7.72 -13.44
C LEU A 165 -3.95 -8.35 -14.82
N GLY A 166 -3.72 -7.56 -15.87
CA GLY A 166 -3.63 -8.07 -17.25
C GLY A 166 -2.32 -8.82 -17.54
N ALA A 167 -1.24 -8.45 -16.85
CA ALA A 167 0.09 -9.03 -17.01
C ALA A 167 0.92 -8.85 -15.74
N VAL A 168 1.96 -9.67 -15.59
CA VAL A 168 3.00 -9.56 -14.57
C VAL A 168 4.38 -9.72 -15.21
N LYS A 169 5.40 -9.08 -14.64
CA LYS A 169 6.80 -9.30 -15.02
C LYS A 169 7.37 -10.39 -14.15
N VAL A 170 8.08 -11.36 -14.72
CA VAL A 170 8.57 -12.53 -13.99
C VAL A 170 10.07 -12.68 -14.17
N PHE A 171 10.76 -12.94 -13.06
CA PHE A 171 12.13 -13.41 -13.05
C PHE A 171 12.14 -14.82 -12.47
N GLY A 172 12.60 -15.80 -13.26
CA GLY A 172 12.61 -17.22 -12.89
C GLY A 172 12.14 -18.12 -14.01
N ASN A 173 12.15 -19.42 -13.76
CA ASN A 173 11.70 -20.44 -14.70
C ASN A 173 10.22 -20.78 -14.43
N LEU A 174 9.36 -20.50 -15.38
CA LEU A 174 7.90 -20.71 -15.24
C LEU A 174 7.47 -22.14 -14.93
N GLU A 175 8.30 -23.12 -15.26
CA GLU A 175 8.00 -24.56 -15.05
C GLU A 175 8.52 -25.08 -13.68
N GLU A 176 9.28 -24.28 -12.96
CA GLU A 176 9.72 -24.64 -11.60
C GLU A 176 8.56 -24.65 -10.62
N LYS A 177 8.65 -25.55 -9.64
CA LYS A 177 7.65 -25.65 -8.57
C LYS A 177 8.00 -24.67 -7.46
N VAL A 178 6.97 -23.96 -7.02
CA VAL A 178 7.00 -23.08 -5.85
C VAL A 178 6.07 -23.65 -4.78
N LYS A 179 6.50 -23.61 -3.55
CA LYS A 179 5.75 -24.04 -2.37
C LYS A 179 5.68 -22.95 -1.31
N ARG A 180 6.81 -22.32 -1.02
CA ARG A 180 6.89 -21.24 -0.04
C ARG A 180 6.85 -19.89 -0.75
N ILE A 181 5.77 -19.15 -0.55
CA ILE A 181 5.53 -17.87 -1.21
C ILE A 181 5.67 -16.72 -0.22
N ALA A 182 6.31 -15.65 -0.67
CA ALA A 182 6.35 -14.37 0.04
C ALA A 182 5.60 -13.32 -0.78
N ILE A 183 4.90 -12.40 -0.10
CA ILE A 183 4.27 -11.24 -0.72
C ILE A 183 4.60 -9.99 0.08
N CYS A 184 5.01 -8.94 -0.62
CA CYS A 184 5.17 -7.60 -0.07
C CYS A 184 4.77 -6.59 -1.13
N PRO A 185 3.59 -5.96 -1.02
CA PRO A 185 3.16 -4.90 -1.94
C PRO A 185 4.14 -3.73 -1.97
N GLY A 186 4.04 -2.89 -3.00
CA GLY A 186 4.92 -1.75 -3.18
C GLY A 186 6.25 -2.10 -3.83
N SER A 187 7.31 -1.39 -3.45
CA SER A 187 8.66 -1.58 -3.99
C SER A 187 9.41 -2.67 -3.25
N GLY A 188 9.52 -3.85 -3.85
CA GLY A 188 10.05 -5.06 -3.21
C GLY A 188 11.57 -5.19 -3.14
N LYS A 189 12.33 -4.21 -3.62
CA LYS A 189 13.79 -4.31 -3.61
C LYS A 189 14.37 -4.52 -2.21
N SER A 190 13.83 -3.84 -1.21
CA SER A 190 14.30 -3.88 0.18
C SER A 190 14.07 -5.24 0.86
N VAL A 191 13.03 -5.98 0.46
CA VAL A 191 12.60 -7.23 1.10
C VAL A 191 13.12 -8.50 0.40
N ILE A 192 13.91 -8.38 -0.68
CA ILE A 192 14.51 -9.55 -1.36
C ILE A 192 15.31 -10.39 -0.37
N GLN A 193 16.15 -9.76 0.45
CA GLN A 193 16.97 -10.49 1.42
C GLN A 193 16.11 -11.18 2.49
N ALA A 194 15.04 -10.51 2.98
CA ALA A 194 14.12 -11.10 3.93
C ALA A 194 13.41 -12.34 3.35
N ALA A 195 13.02 -12.29 2.06
CA ALA A 195 12.43 -13.44 1.37
C ALA A 195 13.43 -14.63 1.24
N LEU A 196 14.69 -14.34 0.93
CA LEU A 196 15.75 -15.34 0.91
C LEU A 196 15.99 -15.97 2.29
N ASP A 197 16.07 -15.15 3.34
CA ASP A 197 16.29 -15.60 4.71
C ASP A 197 15.12 -16.46 5.23
N LYS A 198 13.91 -16.21 4.74
CA LYS A 198 12.70 -17.00 5.01
C LYS A 198 12.58 -18.22 4.09
N ASN A 199 13.56 -18.49 3.21
CA ASN A 199 13.57 -19.57 2.23
C ASN A 199 12.33 -19.58 1.33
N ALA A 200 11.86 -18.41 0.89
CA ALA A 200 10.80 -18.31 -0.09
C ALA A 200 11.27 -18.80 -1.48
N ASP A 201 10.43 -19.54 -2.18
CA ASP A 201 10.68 -19.94 -3.58
C ASP A 201 10.36 -18.78 -4.53
N VAL A 202 9.40 -17.93 -4.16
CA VAL A 202 8.96 -16.78 -4.95
C VAL A 202 8.59 -15.60 -4.06
N LEU A 203 8.96 -14.39 -4.50
CA LEU A 203 8.53 -13.12 -3.95
C LEU A 203 7.56 -12.43 -4.93
N ILE A 204 6.34 -12.13 -4.45
CA ILE A 204 5.31 -11.35 -5.16
C ILE A 204 5.43 -9.91 -4.68
N THR A 205 5.66 -8.95 -5.60
CA THR A 205 5.91 -7.54 -5.25
C THR A 205 5.80 -6.62 -6.46
N GLY A 206 6.27 -5.38 -6.38
CA GLY A 206 6.37 -4.42 -7.47
C GLY A 206 7.76 -3.79 -7.61
N ASP A 207 7.96 -3.04 -8.69
CA ASP A 207 9.11 -2.16 -8.95
C ASP A 207 10.48 -2.84 -8.93
N ILE A 208 10.58 -4.08 -9.39
CA ILE A 208 11.84 -4.80 -9.47
C ILE A 208 12.63 -4.39 -10.71
N GLY A 209 13.84 -3.90 -10.49
CA GLY A 209 14.77 -3.55 -11.54
C GLY A 209 15.45 -4.76 -12.17
N HIS A 210 16.20 -4.51 -13.26
CA HIS A 210 16.89 -5.54 -14.02
C HIS A 210 17.90 -6.32 -13.16
N HIS A 211 18.73 -5.62 -12.41
CA HIS A 211 19.79 -6.26 -11.62
C HIS A 211 19.23 -7.00 -10.41
N GLU A 212 18.31 -6.39 -9.70
CA GLU A 212 17.63 -7.00 -8.55
C GLU A 212 16.98 -8.34 -8.92
N GLY A 213 16.30 -8.38 -10.07
CA GLY A 213 15.63 -9.61 -10.53
C GLY A 213 16.58 -10.72 -10.90
N ILE A 214 17.66 -10.44 -11.66
CA ILE A 214 18.64 -11.49 -12.03
C ILE A 214 19.45 -11.96 -10.82
N GLU A 215 19.75 -11.08 -9.86
CA GLU A 215 20.49 -11.43 -8.65
C GLU A 215 19.64 -12.27 -7.69
N ALA A 216 18.35 -12.01 -7.58
CA ALA A 216 17.42 -12.84 -6.82
C ALA A 216 17.33 -14.25 -7.38
N VAL A 217 17.16 -14.38 -8.71
CA VAL A 217 17.12 -15.69 -9.38
C VAL A 217 18.44 -16.45 -9.23
N ALA A 218 19.58 -15.77 -9.29
CA ALA A 218 20.90 -16.41 -9.08
C ALA A 218 21.06 -16.97 -7.65
N GLN A 219 20.28 -16.47 -6.69
CA GLN A 219 20.22 -16.94 -5.31
C GLN A 219 19.07 -17.95 -5.05
N GLY A 220 18.31 -18.32 -6.08
CA GLY A 220 17.23 -19.30 -6.00
C GLY A 220 15.85 -18.72 -5.68
N LEU A 221 15.68 -17.39 -5.68
CA LEU A 221 14.40 -16.72 -5.46
C LEU A 221 13.80 -16.25 -6.79
N ALA A 222 12.67 -16.82 -7.19
CA ALA A 222 11.87 -16.26 -8.28
C ALA A 222 11.16 -14.97 -7.84
N ILE A 223 10.85 -14.09 -8.80
CA ILE A 223 10.08 -12.87 -8.51
C ILE A 223 8.91 -12.75 -9.49
N ILE A 224 7.74 -12.44 -8.95
CA ILE A 224 6.57 -11.99 -9.70
C ILE A 224 6.35 -10.52 -9.37
N ASP A 225 6.63 -9.65 -10.34
CA ASP A 225 6.42 -8.21 -10.23
C ASP A 225 5.07 -7.85 -10.87
N GLY A 226 4.07 -7.61 -10.04
CA GLY A 226 2.72 -7.20 -10.44
C GLY A 226 2.58 -5.70 -10.68
N GLY A 227 3.68 -4.96 -10.53
CA GLY A 227 3.71 -3.50 -10.52
C GLY A 227 3.25 -2.92 -9.17
N HIS A 228 3.85 -1.82 -8.77
CA HIS A 228 3.59 -1.15 -7.49
C HIS A 228 2.09 -0.88 -7.29
N TYR A 229 1.51 -0.03 -8.14
CA TYR A 229 0.07 0.23 -8.14
C TYR A 229 -0.76 -1.05 -8.30
N GLY A 230 -0.27 -2.00 -9.10
CA GLY A 230 -1.00 -3.22 -9.43
C GLY A 230 -1.29 -4.11 -8.21
N ILE A 231 -0.44 -4.11 -7.22
CA ILE A 231 -0.63 -4.91 -6.00
C ILE A 231 -1.23 -4.09 -4.87
N GLU A 232 -0.97 -2.77 -4.81
CA GLU A 232 -1.42 -1.91 -3.71
C GLU A 232 -2.80 -1.28 -3.89
N HIS A 233 -3.37 -1.25 -5.10
CA HIS A 233 -4.70 -0.64 -5.31
C HIS A 233 -5.80 -1.24 -4.42
N ILE A 234 -5.57 -2.42 -3.85
CA ILE A 234 -6.47 -3.07 -2.89
C ILE A 234 -6.74 -2.21 -1.65
N PHE A 235 -5.82 -1.31 -1.29
CA PHE A 235 -5.99 -0.27 -0.27
C PHE A 235 -7.30 0.51 -0.44
N ILE A 236 -7.61 0.91 -1.68
CA ILE A 236 -8.73 1.80 -1.98
C ILE A 236 -10.05 1.18 -1.50
N GLU A 237 -10.28 -0.07 -1.86
CA GLU A 237 -11.50 -0.78 -1.51
C GLU A 237 -11.54 -1.18 -0.03
N ASP A 238 -10.41 -1.63 0.53
CA ASP A 238 -10.31 -2.00 1.93
C ASP A 238 -10.59 -0.78 2.83
N MET A 239 -9.94 0.33 2.56
CA MET A 239 -10.16 1.57 3.32
C MET A 239 -11.57 2.12 3.14
N ARG A 240 -12.17 1.99 1.95
CA ARG A 240 -13.58 2.35 1.74
C ARG A 240 -14.49 1.56 2.67
N GLN A 241 -14.33 0.22 2.70
CA GLN A 241 -15.15 -0.66 3.54
C GLN A 241 -14.93 -0.38 5.04
N TYR A 242 -13.68 -0.16 5.42
CA TYR A 242 -13.35 0.20 6.81
C TYR A 242 -14.07 1.49 7.23
N LEU A 243 -13.95 2.55 6.45
CA LEU A 243 -14.55 3.85 6.79
C LEU A 243 -16.08 3.82 6.72
N GLU A 244 -16.68 3.15 5.74
CA GLU A 244 -18.16 3.00 5.67
C GLU A 244 -18.72 2.29 6.91
N LYS A 245 -17.98 1.30 7.44
CA LYS A 245 -18.37 0.58 8.65
C LYS A 245 -18.30 1.45 9.91
N HIS A 246 -17.33 2.36 10.00
CA HIS A 246 -17.04 3.12 11.23
C HIS A 246 -17.57 4.56 11.19
N LEU A 247 -17.81 5.13 10.01
CA LEU A 247 -18.21 6.51 9.82
C LEU A 247 -19.58 6.64 9.11
N SER A 248 -20.64 6.16 9.74
CA SER A 248 -21.99 6.07 9.13
C SER A 248 -22.60 7.40 8.67
N GLU A 249 -22.09 8.54 9.13
CA GLU A 249 -22.58 9.89 8.80
C GLU A 249 -21.76 10.57 7.68
N VAL A 250 -20.72 9.90 7.17
CA VAL A 250 -19.80 10.44 6.17
C VAL A 250 -19.94 9.66 4.87
N GLU A 251 -20.08 10.36 3.76
CA GLU A 251 -20.08 9.75 2.43
C GLU A 251 -18.65 9.39 2.03
N ILE A 252 -18.42 8.12 1.69
CA ILE A 252 -17.11 7.62 1.28
C ILE A 252 -17.12 7.38 -0.23
N VAL A 253 -16.23 8.04 -0.95
CA VAL A 253 -16.07 7.92 -2.40
C VAL A 253 -14.68 7.33 -2.70
N ALA A 254 -14.65 6.21 -3.40
CA ALA A 254 -13.40 5.58 -3.83
C ALA A 254 -13.03 5.99 -5.25
N ALA A 255 -11.76 6.26 -5.48
CA ALA A 255 -11.23 6.46 -6.81
C ALA A 255 -11.35 5.16 -7.63
N PRO A 256 -11.65 5.25 -8.93
CA PRO A 256 -11.57 4.08 -9.81
C PRO A 256 -10.13 3.59 -9.91
N ILE A 257 -9.96 2.28 -10.11
CA ILE A 257 -8.64 1.70 -10.39
C ILE A 257 -8.11 2.29 -11.70
N SER A 258 -6.95 2.91 -11.64
CA SER A 258 -6.29 3.57 -12.77
C SER A 258 -4.79 3.30 -12.74
N HIS A 259 -4.35 2.35 -13.55
CA HIS A 259 -2.92 2.03 -13.65
C HIS A 259 -2.14 3.22 -14.26
N PRO A 260 -0.96 3.56 -13.70
CA PRO A 260 -0.17 4.71 -14.17
C PRO A 260 0.52 4.47 -15.52
N PHE A 261 0.46 3.24 -16.06
CA PHE A 261 1.04 2.85 -17.35
C PHE A 261 0.19 1.77 -18.04
N LEU A 262 0.41 1.63 -19.32
CA LEU A 262 -0.20 0.58 -20.15
C LEU A 262 0.87 -0.41 -20.61
N ILE A 263 0.49 -1.70 -20.65
CA ILE A 263 1.28 -2.75 -21.29
C ILE A 263 0.66 -2.97 -22.67
N VAL A 264 1.45 -2.79 -23.72
CA VAL A 264 1.05 -2.86 -25.13
C VAL A 264 1.79 -3.99 -25.83
#